data_f75732e66d635e6bf1cb867b86d42715
#
_entry.id   f75732e66d635e6bf1cb867b86d42715
#
_cell.length_a   1.000
_cell.length_b   1.000
_cell.length_c   1.000
_cell.angle_alpha   90.00
_cell.angle_beta   90.00
_cell.angle_gamma   90.00
#
_symmetry.space_group_name_H-M   'P 1'
#
loop_
_entity.id
_entity.type
_entity.pdbx_description
1 polymer ?
#
loop_
_entity_poly.entity_id
_entity_poly.type
_entity_poly.pdbx_seq_one_letter_code
_entity_poly.pdbx_strand_id
1 'polypeptide(L)'
;MRHNYGNVHEMGTKRSGIDAPEVSMSSSAVRGAVFFDVDGTLVPRTTSSAYLASFLGHHEALTAAEEAYARGEMNNREVSVIDARGWAGRDEPTLRELLHGLPLVDGIAETVAWCTCRGLVPVLATLAWEPVGRYLAERFSISSFCGPHLELERGLCTGRVLTHFDEYDKRDYCIAEADRLGVPISACVAIGDSRSDLPLFSEVGCGIAFNGTPAVRRAAVLAVDGDDLRAVLPLLEGWLTPPARC
;
A
#
# COMPACT_ATOMS: atom_id res chain seq x y z
N MET A 1 28.45 -38.89 56.17
CA MET A 1 27.30 -39.70 56.65
C MET A 1 26.31 -39.84 55.52
N ARG A 2 26.09 -41.07 55.14
CA ARG A 2 25.11 -41.47 54.11
C ARG A 2 23.72 -41.45 54.73
N HIS A 3 22.69 -41.01 54.00
CA HIS A 3 21.37 -41.62 54.14
C HIS A 3 20.60 -41.53 52.82
N ASN A 4 20.27 -42.69 52.38
CA ASN A 4 19.45 -43.11 51.27
C ASN A 4 18.00 -43.26 51.71
N TYR A 5 17.01 -42.91 50.90
CA TYR A 5 15.62 -43.43 50.87
C TYR A 5 14.95 -42.68 49.72
N GLY A 6 14.25 -43.25 48.76
CA GLY A 6 13.67 -44.55 48.56
C GLY A 6 12.68 -44.36 47.40
N ASN A 7 12.64 -45.29 46.47
CA ASN A 7 11.72 -45.37 45.31
C ASN A 7 10.26 -45.35 45.74
N VAL A 8 9.43 -44.61 45.00
CA VAL A 8 7.97 -44.86 44.90
C VAL A 8 7.52 -44.82 43.44
N HIS A 9 6.80 -45.87 43.10
CA HIS A 9 6.25 -46.38 41.85
C HIS A 9 5.66 -45.34 40.88
N GLU A 10 5.98 -45.58 39.58
CA GLU A 10 5.22 -45.19 38.41
C GLU A 10 3.76 -45.71 38.47
N MET A 11 2.82 -44.80 38.29
CA MET A 11 1.48 -45.13 37.76
C MET A 11 1.26 -44.38 36.46
N GLY A 12 1.35 -45.12 35.38
CA GLY A 12 1.08 -44.65 34.01
C GLY A 12 -0.38 -44.20 33.83
N THR A 13 -0.53 -42.96 33.45
CA THR A 13 -1.76 -42.50 32.82
C THR A 13 -1.54 -42.33 31.32
N LYS A 14 -2.10 -43.26 30.56
CA LYS A 14 -2.25 -43.13 29.10
C LYS A 14 -3.09 -41.86 28.81
N ARG A 15 -2.47 -40.82 28.27
CA ARG A 15 -3.18 -39.74 27.60
C ARG A 15 -3.38 -40.16 26.16
N SER A 16 -4.63 -40.39 25.79
CA SER A 16 -5.09 -40.52 24.40
C SER A 16 -4.79 -39.24 23.67
N GLY A 17 -3.82 -39.28 22.74
CA GLY A 17 -3.56 -38.21 21.79
C GLY A 17 -4.73 -38.15 20.84
N ILE A 18 -5.46 -37.04 20.88
CA ILE A 18 -6.29 -36.60 19.78
C ILE A 18 -5.35 -35.77 18.91
N ASP A 19 -4.86 -36.35 17.82
CA ASP A 19 -4.14 -35.63 16.78
C ASP A 19 -5.11 -34.63 16.16
N ALA A 20 -4.97 -33.35 16.54
CA ALA A 20 -5.57 -32.29 15.76
C ALA A 20 -4.89 -32.27 14.38
N PRO A 21 -5.63 -32.18 13.28
CA PRO A 21 -5.01 -32.10 11.97
C PRO A 21 -4.16 -30.81 11.94
N GLU A 22 -2.84 -30.95 11.75
CA GLU A 22 -1.98 -29.87 11.30
C GLU A 22 -2.55 -29.38 9.97
N VAL A 23 -3.21 -28.23 9.99
CA VAL A 23 -3.52 -27.48 8.78
C VAL A 23 -2.19 -27.01 8.23
N SER A 24 -1.58 -27.82 7.39
CA SER A 24 -0.46 -27.43 6.54
C SER A 24 -0.95 -26.25 5.69
N MET A 25 -0.66 -25.03 6.11
CA MET A 25 -0.70 -23.88 5.23
C MET A 25 0.39 -24.13 4.17
N SER A 26 -0.03 -24.66 3.03
CA SER A 26 0.79 -24.69 1.83
C SER A 26 1.24 -23.25 1.58
N SER A 27 2.51 -22.96 1.81
CA SER A 27 3.15 -21.72 1.37
C SER A 27 3.10 -21.74 -0.16
N SER A 28 2.02 -21.18 -0.72
CA SER A 28 1.99 -20.96 -2.15
C SER A 28 3.14 -20.01 -2.48
N ALA A 29 4.01 -20.42 -3.41
CA ALA A 29 5.12 -19.59 -3.86
C ALA A 29 4.60 -18.22 -4.31
N VAL A 30 5.28 -17.15 -3.88
CA VAL A 30 4.98 -15.78 -4.32
C VAL A 30 5.12 -15.73 -5.85
N ARG A 31 4.08 -15.27 -6.54
CA ARG A 31 4.01 -15.21 -8.01
C ARG A 31 4.32 -13.82 -8.55
N GLY A 32 4.17 -12.77 -7.72
CA GLY A 32 4.36 -11.37 -8.06
C GLY A 32 3.84 -10.46 -6.97
N ALA A 33 3.89 -9.16 -7.20
CA ALA A 33 3.25 -8.15 -6.35
C ALA A 33 2.19 -7.39 -7.14
N VAL A 34 1.22 -6.83 -6.41
CA VAL A 34 0.28 -5.83 -6.92
C VAL A 34 0.52 -4.54 -6.15
N PHE A 35 1.04 -3.54 -6.85
CA PHE A 35 1.32 -2.21 -6.31
C PHE A 35 0.08 -1.33 -6.50
N PHE A 36 -0.52 -0.91 -5.41
CA PHE A 36 -1.69 -0.03 -5.40
C PHE A 36 -1.27 1.39 -5.10
N ASP A 37 -1.60 2.33 -5.96
CA ASP A 37 -1.58 3.73 -5.60
C ASP A 37 -2.71 4.05 -4.59
N VAL A 38 -2.59 5.17 -3.89
CA VAL A 38 -3.56 5.58 -2.86
C VAL A 38 -4.43 6.71 -3.37
N ASP A 39 -3.84 7.88 -3.64
CA ASP A 39 -4.59 9.10 -3.96
C ASP A 39 -5.09 9.09 -5.41
N GLY A 40 -6.42 9.16 -5.60
CA GLY A 40 -7.07 8.96 -6.91
C GLY A 40 -7.44 7.52 -7.20
N THR A 41 -6.80 6.54 -6.54
CA THR A 41 -7.02 5.10 -6.73
C THR A 41 -7.82 4.51 -5.57
N LEU A 42 -7.25 4.41 -4.36
CA LEU A 42 -7.96 3.93 -3.16
C LEU A 42 -8.78 5.05 -2.50
N VAL A 43 -8.33 6.30 -2.62
CA VAL A 43 -9.00 7.51 -2.14
C VAL A 43 -9.58 8.24 -3.37
N PRO A 44 -10.87 8.05 -3.71
CA PRO A 44 -11.43 8.58 -4.94
C PRO A 44 -11.71 10.09 -4.87
N ARG A 45 -11.50 10.79 -5.97
CA ARG A 45 -11.91 12.19 -6.17
C ARG A 45 -11.25 13.25 -5.29
N THR A 46 -10.31 12.86 -4.44
CA THR A 46 -9.50 13.74 -3.61
C THR A 46 -8.15 13.08 -3.34
N THR A 47 -7.26 13.77 -2.66
CA THR A 47 -6.05 13.16 -2.09
C THR A 47 -6.20 13.00 -0.57
N SER A 48 -5.48 12.07 0.01
CA SER A 48 -5.41 11.92 1.47
C SER A 48 -4.87 13.18 2.13
N SER A 49 -3.91 13.85 1.49
CA SER A 49 -3.36 15.14 1.93
C SER A 49 -4.42 16.24 1.88
N ALA A 50 -5.18 16.40 0.80
CA ALA A 50 -6.24 17.41 0.69
C ALA A 50 -7.37 17.16 1.70
N TYR A 51 -7.73 15.87 1.92
CA TYR A 51 -8.68 15.49 2.97
C TYR A 51 -8.19 15.94 4.35
N LEU A 52 -6.97 15.61 4.75
CA LEU A 52 -6.41 15.99 6.03
C LEU A 52 -6.22 17.51 6.14
N ALA A 53 -5.76 18.18 5.08
CA ALA A 53 -5.56 19.63 5.06
C ALA A 53 -6.86 20.41 5.34
N SER A 54 -8.03 19.84 5.00
CA SER A 54 -9.33 20.44 5.33
C SER A 54 -9.59 20.56 6.84
N PHE A 55 -9.04 19.65 7.63
CA PHE A 55 -9.10 19.67 9.10
C PHE A 55 -7.92 20.42 9.73
N LEU A 56 -6.77 20.41 9.04
CA LEU A 56 -5.54 21.03 9.54
C LEU A 56 -5.43 22.51 9.20
N GLY A 57 -6.29 23.03 8.31
CA GLY A 57 -6.43 24.46 8.03
C GLY A 57 -5.52 25.01 6.93
N HIS A 58 -4.91 24.15 6.08
CA HIS A 58 -4.05 24.56 4.96
C HIS A 58 -4.52 24.07 3.59
N HIS A 59 -5.79 23.67 3.48
CA HIS A 59 -6.38 23.07 2.29
C HIS A 59 -6.20 23.92 1.02
N GLU A 60 -6.41 25.23 1.11
CA GLU A 60 -6.31 26.14 -0.06
C GLU A 60 -4.88 26.16 -0.62
N ALA A 61 -3.88 26.28 0.26
CA ALA A 61 -2.47 26.30 -0.14
C ALA A 61 -2.03 24.96 -0.76
N LEU A 62 -2.50 23.84 -0.19
CA LEU A 62 -2.18 22.51 -0.70
C LEU A 62 -2.87 22.27 -2.05
N THR A 63 -4.15 22.61 -2.20
CA THR A 63 -4.89 22.44 -3.47
C THR A 63 -4.18 23.18 -4.61
N ALA A 64 -3.76 24.42 -4.37
CA ALA A 64 -3.01 25.19 -5.38
C ALA A 64 -1.69 24.51 -5.77
N ALA A 65 -0.98 23.90 -4.79
CA ALA A 65 0.27 23.20 -5.02
C ALA A 65 0.05 21.86 -5.80
N GLU A 66 -0.99 21.10 -5.46
CA GLU A 66 -1.37 19.86 -6.16
C GLU A 66 -1.80 20.13 -7.61
N GLU A 67 -2.54 21.20 -7.86
CA GLU A 67 -2.88 21.64 -9.21
C GLU A 67 -1.64 22.02 -10.02
N ALA A 68 -0.68 22.74 -9.42
CA ALA A 68 0.59 23.07 -10.06
C ALA A 68 1.42 21.81 -10.35
N TYR A 69 1.41 20.85 -9.45
CA TYR A 69 2.02 19.53 -9.67
C TYR A 69 1.37 18.80 -10.85
N ALA A 70 0.05 18.76 -10.90
CA ALA A 70 -0.69 18.11 -12.00
C ALA A 70 -0.37 18.71 -13.36
N ARG A 71 -0.14 20.05 -13.42
CA ARG A 71 0.29 20.76 -14.64
C ARG A 71 1.80 20.61 -14.94
N GLY A 72 2.58 20.01 -14.04
CA GLY A 72 4.04 19.88 -14.17
C GLY A 72 4.82 21.16 -13.87
N GLU A 73 4.21 22.16 -13.25
CA GLU A 73 4.78 23.44 -12.85
C GLU A 73 5.52 23.32 -11.48
N MET A 74 5.22 22.28 -10.73
CA MET A 74 5.78 21.96 -9.43
C MET A 74 6.12 20.46 -9.37
N ASN A 75 7.14 20.09 -8.61
CA ASN A 75 7.45 18.68 -8.33
C ASN A 75 6.87 18.25 -6.97
N ASN A 76 6.79 16.94 -6.71
CA ASN A 76 6.20 16.42 -5.48
C ASN A 76 6.98 16.84 -4.21
N ARG A 77 8.30 17.05 -4.31
CA ARG A 77 9.11 17.52 -3.17
C ARG A 77 8.74 18.94 -2.74
N GLU A 78 8.38 19.80 -3.70
CA GLU A 78 7.89 21.16 -3.42
C GLU A 78 6.50 21.14 -2.80
N VAL A 79 5.60 20.28 -3.31
CA VAL A 79 4.25 20.09 -2.73
C VAL A 79 4.36 19.59 -1.30
N SER A 80 5.22 18.59 -1.02
CA SER A 80 5.39 18.03 0.32
C SER A 80 5.88 19.06 1.34
N VAL A 81 6.70 20.05 0.94
CA VAL A 81 7.13 21.14 1.84
C VAL A 81 5.95 22.04 2.24
N ILE A 82 5.04 22.31 1.30
CA ILE A 82 3.84 23.13 1.58
C ILE A 82 2.90 22.37 2.51
N ASP A 83 2.64 21.10 2.22
CA ASP A 83 1.76 20.25 3.02
C ASP A 83 2.32 20.03 4.44
N ALA A 84 3.60 19.66 4.57
CA ALA A 84 4.23 19.41 5.86
C ALA A 84 4.07 20.57 6.85
N ARG A 85 4.11 21.82 6.38
CA ARG A 85 3.91 23.01 7.23
C ARG A 85 2.56 23.01 7.93
N GLY A 86 1.51 22.54 7.25
CA GLY A 86 0.17 22.44 7.81
C GLY A 86 0.02 21.35 8.89
N TRP A 87 0.94 20.41 8.95
CA TRP A 87 0.93 19.32 9.95
C TRP A 87 1.63 19.72 11.24
N ALA A 88 2.26 20.89 11.32
CA ALA A 88 3.01 21.35 12.50
C ALA A 88 2.16 21.25 13.79
N GLY A 89 2.76 20.66 14.84
CA GLY A 89 2.14 20.50 16.16
C GLY A 89 1.09 19.37 16.24
N ARG A 90 0.89 18.57 15.19
CA ARG A 90 0.00 17.41 15.22
C ARG A 90 0.77 16.16 15.66
N ASP A 91 0.09 15.30 16.41
CA ASP A 91 0.59 13.99 16.82
C ASP A 91 -0.06 12.87 15.99
N GLU A 92 0.54 11.69 16.01
CA GLU A 92 0.05 10.53 15.28
C GLU A 92 -1.37 10.08 15.70
N PRO A 93 -1.75 10.05 17.00
CA PRO A 93 -3.11 9.72 17.41
C PRO A 93 -4.17 10.64 16.81
N THR A 94 -3.93 11.95 16.79
CA THR A 94 -4.84 12.93 16.16
C THR A 94 -5.00 12.68 14.66
N LEU A 95 -3.88 12.43 13.97
CA LEU A 95 -3.91 12.15 12.54
C LEU A 95 -4.66 10.85 12.23
N ARG A 96 -4.43 9.82 13.04
CA ARG A 96 -5.11 8.52 12.92
C ARG A 96 -6.63 8.66 13.11
N GLU A 97 -7.07 9.46 14.06
CA GLU A 97 -8.50 9.72 14.28
C GLU A 97 -9.14 10.39 13.05
N LEU A 98 -8.47 11.37 12.46
CA LEU A 98 -8.95 12.01 11.22
C LEU A 98 -9.05 11.01 10.07
N LEU A 99 -8.09 10.08 9.95
CA LEU A 99 -8.06 9.07 8.89
C LEU A 99 -9.22 8.06 8.96
N HIS A 100 -9.90 7.89 10.11
CA HIS A 100 -11.09 7.05 10.19
C HIS A 100 -12.22 7.52 9.26
N GLY A 101 -12.30 8.80 8.95
CA GLY A 101 -13.26 9.38 8.02
C GLY A 101 -12.77 9.52 6.58
N LEU A 102 -11.55 9.05 6.27
CA LEU A 102 -11.00 9.13 4.91
C LEU A 102 -11.93 8.41 3.92
N PRO A 103 -12.40 9.08 2.85
CA PRO A 103 -13.22 8.43 1.85
C PRO A 103 -12.42 7.39 1.09
N LEU A 104 -12.92 6.17 1.03
CA LEU A 104 -12.27 5.05 0.35
C LEU A 104 -13.21 4.46 -0.70
N VAL A 105 -12.62 3.97 -1.80
CA VAL A 105 -13.33 3.19 -2.79
C VAL A 105 -13.82 1.87 -2.18
N ASP A 106 -14.93 1.33 -2.66
CA ASP A 106 -15.41 0.02 -2.23
C ASP A 106 -14.50 -1.12 -2.75
N GLY A 107 -14.58 -2.29 -2.12
CA GLY A 107 -13.93 -3.52 -2.61
C GLY A 107 -12.44 -3.65 -2.34
N ILE A 108 -11.81 -2.76 -1.53
CA ILE A 108 -10.36 -2.84 -1.24
C ILE A 108 -10.03 -4.16 -0.53
N ALA A 109 -10.75 -4.50 0.55
CA ALA A 109 -10.48 -5.70 1.34
C ALA A 109 -10.62 -6.98 0.50
N GLU A 110 -11.66 -7.06 -0.33
CA GLU A 110 -11.91 -8.19 -1.23
C GLU A 110 -10.83 -8.30 -2.31
N THR A 111 -10.38 -7.17 -2.85
CA THR A 111 -9.32 -7.15 -3.87
C THR A 111 -7.98 -7.59 -3.26
N VAL A 112 -7.63 -7.11 -2.08
CA VAL A 112 -6.42 -7.53 -1.33
C VAL A 112 -6.48 -9.03 -1.03
N ALA A 113 -7.60 -9.53 -0.51
CA ALA A 113 -7.79 -10.95 -0.23
C ALA A 113 -7.68 -11.81 -1.50
N TRP A 114 -8.28 -11.35 -2.61
CA TRP A 114 -8.19 -12.01 -3.91
C TRP A 114 -6.74 -12.13 -4.39
N CYS A 115 -5.95 -11.06 -4.30
CA CYS A 115 -4.53 -11.06 -4.65
C CYS A 115 -3.76 -12.09 -3.81
N THR A 116 -3.92 -12.02 -2.48
CA THR A 116 -3.24 -12.90 -1.54
C THR A 116 -3.55 -14.38 -1.80
N CYS A 117 -4.82 -14.73 -2.05
CA CYS A 117 -5.24 -16.09 -2.36
C CYS A 117 -4.61 -16.63 -3.66
N ARG A 118 -4.10 -15.77 -4.54
CA ARG A 118 -3.45 -16.13 -5.81
C ARG A 118 -1.93 -16.07 -5.79
N GLY A 119 -1.36 -15.86 -4.60
CA GLY A 119 0.09 -15.74 -4.43
C GLY A 119 0.65 -14.40 -4.93
N LEU A 120 -0.20 -13.38 -5.07
CA LEU A 120 0.22 -12.00 -5.34
C LEU A 120 0.31 -11.25 -4.01
N VAL A 121 1.40 -10.51 -3.80
CA VAL A 121 1.62 -9.71 -2.59
C VAL A 121 1.09 -8.30 -2.81
N PRO A 122 0.03 -7.86 -2.07
CA PRO A 122 -0.42 -6.48 -2.12
C PRO A 122 0.60 -5.55 -1.45
N VAL A 123 0.88 -4.40 -2.09
CA VAL A 123 1.80 -3.37 -1.61
C VAL A 123 1.18 -2.00 -1.90
N LEU A 124 1.24 -1.06 -0.95
CA LEU A 124 0.87 0.32 -1.24
C LEU A 124 2.08 1.06 -1.81
N ALA A 125 1.95 1.55 -3.02
CA ALA A 125 2.96 2.31 -3.75
C ALA A 125 2.43 3.72 -3.99
N THR A 126 2.76 4.67 -3.11
CA THR A 126 2.09 5.98 -3.07
C THR A 126 3.06 7.12 -2.77
N LEU A 127 2.63 8.34 -3.08
CA LEU A 127 3.26 9.58 -2.63
C LEU A 127 2.55 10.18 -1.40
N ALA A 128 1.51 9.51 -0.88
CA ALA A 128 0.87 9.88 0.38
C ALA A 128 1.86 9.75 1.56
N TRP A 129 1.66 10.55 2.60
CA TRP A 129 2.48 10.54 3.78
C TRP A 129 2.50 9.18 4.50
N GLU A 130 3.61 8.83 5.08
CA GLU A 130 3.83 7.59 5.84
C GLU A 130 2.69 7.27 6.83
N PRO A 131 2.12 8.19 7.61
CA PRO A 131 0.98 7.89 8.49
C PRO A 131 -0.28 7.42 7.75
N VAL A 132 -0.50 7.88 6.52
CA VAL A 132 -1.60 7.42 5.66
C VAL A 132 -1.34 6.01 5.18
N GLY A 133 -0.13 5.77 4.64
CA GLY A 133 0.29 4.44 4.19
C GLY A 133 0.18 3.40 5.31
N ARG A 134 0.66 3.73 6.50
CA ARG A 134 0.59 2.87 7.70
C ARG A 134 -0.86 2.57 8.08
N TYR A 135 -1.72 3.59 8.16
CA TYR A 135 -3.13 3.43 8.49
C TYR A 135 -3.85 2.48 7.54
N LEU A 136 -3.65 2.67 6.22
CA LEU A 136 -4.28 1.81 5.22
C LEU A 136 -3.70 0.40 5.21
N ALA A 137 -2.38 0.25 5.38
CA ALA A 137 -1.71 -1.04 5.47
C ALA A 137 -2.25 -1.87 6.64
N GLU A 138 -2.38 -1.26 7.83
CA GLU A 138 -2.97 -1.92 9.00
C GLU A 138 -4.45 -2.28 8.78
N ARG A 139 -5.23 -1.35 8.22
CA ARG A 139 -6.68 -1.54 7.98
C ARG A 139 -6.98 -2.69 7.02
N PHE A 140 -6.16 -2.86 6.00
CA PHE A 140 -6.38 -3.84 4.93
C PHE A 140 -5.39 -5.02 4.96
N SER A 141 -4.58 -5.14 6.03
CA SER A 141 -3.58 -6.22 6.19
C SER A 141 -2.58 -6.29 5.03
N ILE A 142 -2.13 -5.12 4.55
CA ILE A 142 -1.08 -4.97 3.55
C ILE A 142 0.26 -4.84 4.28
N SER A 143 1.25 -5.65 3.92
CA SER A 143 2.50 -5.78 4.69
C SER A 143 3.56 -4.72 4.37
N SER A 144 3.47 -4.07 3.22
CA SER A 144 4.47 -3.13 2.73
C SER A 144 3.83 -1.88 2.13
N PHE A 145 4.45 -0.73 2.39
CA PHE A 145 4.05 0.55 1.81
C PHE A 145 5.26 1.49 1.70
N CYS A 146 5.17 2.49 0.83
CA CYS A 146 6.15 3.57 0.72
C CYS A 146 5.48 4.94 0.86
N GLY A 147 6.28 5.99 0.94
CA GLY A 147 5.83 7.38 0.97
C GLY A 147 6.84 8.31 1.66
N PRO A 148 6.61 9.63 1.60
CA PRO A 148 7.41 10.62 2.31
C PRO A 148 7.20 10.53 3.82
N HIS A 149 8.21 10.98 4.59
CA HIS A 149 8.14 11.00 6.05
C HIS A 149 8.17 12.43 6.58
N LEU A 150 7.31 12.70 7.56
CA LEU A 150 7.32 13.94 8.34
C LEU A 150 8.41 13.88 9.41
N GLU A 151 9.05 15.02 9.67
CA GLU A 151 9.94 15.14 10.80
C GLU A 151 9.12 15.28 12.10
N LEU A 152 9.47 14.46 13.09
CA LEU A 152 8.85 14.46 14.41
C LEU A 152 9.85 14.92 15.47
N GLU A 153 9.42 15.78 16.37
CA GLU A 153 10.11 16.12 17.58
C GLU A 153 9.19 15.90 18.78
N ARG A 154 9.61 15.04 19.73
CA ARG A 154 8.83 14.66 20.92
C ARG A 154 7.43 14.13 20.59
N GLY A 155 7.30 13.43 19.45
CA GLY A 155 6.04 12.86 18.99
C GLY A 155 5.10 13.82 18.26
N LEU A 156 5.52 15.06 18.02
CA LEU A 156 4.78 16.08 17.27
C LEU A 156 5.44 16.35 15.93
N CYS A 157 4.65 16.52 14.88
CA CYS A 157 5.13 16.97 13.58
C CYS A 157 5.74 18.36 13.71
N THR A 158 6.95 18.54 13.18
CA THR A 158 7.64 19.85 13.22
C THR A 158 7.18 20.80 12.14
N GLY A 159 6.44 20.33 11.14
CA GLY A 159 6.11 21.06 9.93
C GLY A 159 7.20 20.98 8.86
N ARG A 160 8.16 20.07 9.02
CA ARG A 160 9.24 19.81 8.04
C ARG A 160 9.18 18.40 7.51
N VAL A 161 9.66 18.22 6.28
CA VAL A 161 9.84 16.92 5.65
C VAL A 161 11.12 16.29 6.18
N LEU A 162 11.05 15.08 6.73
CA LEU A 162 12.22 14.28 7.10
C LEU A 162 12.82 13.58 5.87
N THR A 163 11.96 12.91 5.10
CA THR A 163 12.38 12.19 3.89
C THR A 163 11.46 12.60 2.75
N HIS A 164 12.03 13.19 1.73
CA HIS A 164 11.32 13.45 0.48
C HIS A 164 11.14 12.16 -0.31
N PHE A 165 10.04 12.10 -1.06
CA PHE A 165 9.70 10.95 -1.87
C PHE A 165 8.95 11.43 -3.12
N ASP A 166 9.34 10.95 -4.30
CA ASP A 166 8.74 11.33 -5.55
C ASP A 166 8.36 10.09 -6.41
N GLU A 167 7.87 10.31 -7.61
CA GLU A 167 7.42 9.25 -8.52
C GLU A 167 8.55 8.27 -8.92
N TYR A 168 9.80 8.71 -8.89
CA TYR A 168 10.95 7.85 -9.17
C TYR A 168 11.37 7.06 -7.93
N ASP A 169 11.33 7.67 -6.76
CA ASP A 169 11.51 6.97 -5.48
C ASP A 169 10.44 5.87 -5.30
N LYS A 170 9.17 6.15 -5.70
CA LYS A 170 8.07 5.18 -5.73
C LYS A 170 8.40 3.98 -6.63
N ARG A 171 8.85 4.23 -7.85
CA ARG A 171 9.29 3.18 -8.78
C ARG A 171 10.43 2.34 -8.18
N ASP A 172 11.47 2.99 -7.68
CA ASP A 172 12.66 2.32 -7.16
C ASP A 172 12.34 1.48 -5.92
N TYR A 173 11.44 1.96 -5.05
CA TYR A 173 10.90 1.17 -3.95
C TYR A 173 10.18 -0.09 -4.44
N CYS A 174 9.34 0.01 -5.46
CA CYS A 174 8.60 -1.15 -5.99
C CYS A 174 9.54 -2.18 -6.64
N ILE A 175 10.61 -1.75 -7.31
CA ILE A 175 11.64 -2.65 -7.84
C ILE A 175 12.35 -3.37 -6.69
N ALA A 176 12.79 -2.64 -5.67
CA ALA A 176 13.44 -3.23 -4.50
C ALA A 176 12.51 -4.19 -3.74
N GLU A 177 11.22 -3.90 -3.67
CA GLU A 177 10.23 -4.76 -3.03
C GLU A 177 9.98 -6.06 -3.83
N ALA A 178 9.94 -5.98 -5.17
CA ALA A 178 9.88 -7.17 -6.02
C ALA A 178 11.13 -8.06 -5.83
N ASP A 179 12.32 -7.46 -5.78
CA ASP A 179 13.56 -8.18 -5.49
C ASP A 179 13.54 -8.84 -4.10
N ARG A 180 13.06 -8.14 -3.08
CA ARG A 180 12.89 -8.68 -1.71
C ARG A 180 11.95 -9.88 -1.67
N LEU A 181 10.92 -9.87 -2.51
CA LEU A 181 9.95 -10.96 -2.65
C LEU A 181 10.50 -12.12 -3.51
N GLY A 182 11.65 -11.95 -4.16
CA GLY A 182 12.26 -12.95 -5.04
C GLY A 182 11.54 -13.11 -6.37
N VAL A 183 10.85 -12.07 -6.85
CA VAL A 183 10.11 -12.08 -8.11
C VAL A 183 10.63 -10.98 -9.06
N PRO A 184 10.67 -11.21 -10.39
CA PRO A 184 11.03 -10.15 -11.30
C PRO A 184 9.94 -9.07 -11.34
N ILE A 185 10.33 -7.81 -11.50
CA ILE A 185 9.38 -6.68 -11.61
C ILE A 185 8.38 -6.87 -12.75
N SER A 186 8.77 -7.58 -13.80
CA SER A 186 7.88 -7.95 -14.92
C SER A 186 6.79 -8.97 -14.55
N ALA A 187 6.88 -9.63 -13.40
CA ALA A 187 5.81 -10.46 -12.84
C ALA A 187 4.90 -9.69 -11.88
N CYS A 188 5.06 -8.37 -11.79
CA CYS A 188 4.28 -7.51 -10.92
C CYS A 188 3.28 -6.67 -11.74
N VAL A 189 2.24 -6.21 -11.04
CA VAL A 189 1.21 -5.30 -11.58
C VAL A 189 1.23 -4.00 -10.79
N ALA A 190 1.01 -2.87 -11.45
CA ALA A 190 0.76 -1.60 -10.80
C ALA A 190 -0.64 -1.08 -11.18
N ILE A 191 -1.37 -0.55 -10.19
CA ILE A 191 -2.70 0.03 -10.35
C ILE A 191 -2.63 1.48 -9.88
N GLY A 192 -2.98 2.42 -10.74
CA GLY A 192 -2.89 3.85 -10.45
C GLY A 192 -3.71 4.69 -11.41
N ASP A 193 -3.76 6.02 -11.18
CA ASP A 193 -4.62 6.94 -11.91
C ASP A 193 -3.92 8.16 -12.49
N SER A 194 -2.72 8.50 -11.99
CA SER A 194 -2.09 9.78 -12.20
C SER A 194 -0.67 9.71 -12.78
N ARG A 195 -0.07 10.89 -13.05
CA ARG A 195 1.29 10.98 -13.57
C ARG A 195 2.35 10.32 -12.68
N SER A 196 2.08 10.22 -11.37
CA SER A 196 3.00 9.61 -10.41
C SER A 196 3.21 8.10 -10.64
N ASP A 197 2.31 7.45 -11.40
CA ASP A 197 2.36 6.03 -11.71
C ASP A 197 3.16 5.72 -12.97
N LEU A 198 3.38 6.72 -13.83
CA LEU A 198 3.99 6.52 -15.14
C LEU A 198 5.39 5.88 -15.08
N PRO A 199 6.30 6.31 -14.18
CA PRO A 199 7.61 5.67 -14.07
C PRO A 199 7.50 4.19 -13.63
N LEU A 200 6.56 3.85 -12.75
CA LEU A 200 6.35 2.47 -12.33
C LEU A 200 5.70 1.62 -13.42
N PHE A 201 4.73 2.18 -14.16
CA PHE A 201 4.08 1.47 -15.28
C PHE A 201 5.07 1.04 -16.37
N SER A 202 6.19 1.76 -16.52
CA SER A 202 7.22 1.40 -17.49
C SER A 202 8.07 0.19 -17.09
N GLU A 203 8.06 -0.21 -15.81
CA GLU A 203 8.88 -1.27 -15.26
C GLU A 203 8.10 -2.58 -15.03
N VAL A 204 6.84 -2.47 -14.59
CA VAL A 204 6.02 -3.64 -14.26
C VAL A 204 5.54 -4.39 -15.50
N GLY A 205 5.18 -5.67 -15.32
CA GLY A 205 4.62 -6.47 -16.43
C GLY A 205 3.24 -6.03 -16.89
N CYS A 206 2.46 -5.35 -16.02
CA CYS A 206 1.15 -4.82 -16.36
C CYS A 206 0.84 -3.57 -15.53
N GLY A 207 0.72 -2.41 -16.18
CA GLY A 207 0.11 -1.21 -15.61
C GLY A 207 -1.40 -1.22 -15.87
N ILE A 208 -2.20 -1.00 -14.85
CA ILE A 208 -3.66 -0.86 -14.92
C ILE A 208 -4.04 0.56 -14.53
N ALA A 209 -4.61 1.32 -15.47
CA ALA A 209 -5.19 2.63 -15.18
C ALA A 209 -6.60 2.43 -14.57
N PHE A 210 -6.74 2.70 -13.27
CA PHE A 210 -8.03 2.70 -12.58
C PHE A 210 -8.50 4.14 -12.42
N ASN A 211 -9.61 4.51 -13.07
CA ASN A 211 -10.12 5.90 -13.15
C ASN A 211 -9.06 6.90 -13.67
N GLY A 212 -8.08 6.41 -14.41
CA GLY A 212 -6.88 7.15 -14.77
C GLY A 212 -7.13 8.30 -15.75
N THR A 213 -6.28 9.33 -15.67
CA THR A 213 -6.26 10.42 -16.64
C THR A 213 -5.97 9.92 -18.06
N PRO A 214 -6.32 10.69 -19.12
CA PRO A 214 -6.03 10.28 -20.50
C PRO A 214 -4.55 9.95 -20.77
N ALA A 215 -3.62 10.59 -20.07
CA ALA A 215 -2.19 10.31 -20.20
C ALA A 215 -1.83 8.95 -19.60
N VAL A 216 -2.34 8.65 -18.42
CA VAL A 216 -2.11 7.37 -17.72
C VAL A 216 -2.74 6.20 -18.47
N ARG A 217 -3.98 6.39 -18.99
CA ARG A 217 -4.65 5.36 -19.83
C ARG A 217 -3.86 5.00 -21.10
N ARG A 218 -3.18 5.99 -21.69
CA ARG A 218 -2.33 5.70 -22.87
C ARG A 218 -1.05 4.96 -22.54
N ALA A 219 -0.53 5.12 -21.33
CA ALA A 219 0.68 4.47 -20.85
C ALA A 219 0.42 3.10 -20.25
N ALA A 220 -0.79 2.87 -19.75
CA ALA A 220 -1.19 1.61 -19.13
C ALA A 220 -1.40 0.51 -20.18
N VAL A 221 -1.16 -0.74 -19.79
CA VAL A 221 -1.49 -1.92 -20.59
C VAL A 221 -3.01 -2.15 -20.62
N LEU A 222 -3.67 -1.91 -19.49
CA LEU A 222 -5.11 -2.10 -19.30
C LEU A 222 -5.69 -0.86 -18.59
N ALA A 223 -7.00 -0.63 -18.78
CA ALA A 223 -7.69 0.46 -18.12
C ALA A 223 -9.13 0.06 -17.79
N VAL A 224 -9.61 0.51 -16.64
CA VAL A 224 -11.00 0.32 -16.19
C VAL A 224 -11.42 1.51 -15.33
N ASP A 225 -12.72 1.82 -15.38
CA ASP A 225 -13.36 2.81 -14.52
C ASP A 225 -14.33 2.11 -13.56
N GLY A 226 -14.54 2.72 -12.41
CA GLY A 226 -15.52 2.23 -11.44
C GLY A 226 -15.45 2.95 -10.10
N ASP A 227 -16.50 2.76 -9.33
CA ASP A 227 -16.59 3.20 -7.93
C ASP A 227 -16.23 2.07 -6.95
N ASP A 228 -15.74 0.94 -7.49
CA ASP A 228 -15.41 -0.27 -6.75
C ASP A 228 -14.12 -0.88 -7.31
N LEU A 229 -13.13 -1.07 -6.44
CA LEU A 229 -11.81 -1.58 -6.83
C LEU A 229 -11.87 -3.01 -7.40
N ARG A 230 -12.93 -3.77 -7.08
CA ARG A 230 -13.13 -5.11 -7.66
C ARG A 230 -13.24 -5.10 -9.18
N ALA A 231 -13.48 -3.94 -9.80
CA ALA A 231 -13.46 -3.79 -11.25
C ALA A 231 -12.11 -4.16 -11.90
N VAL A 232 -11.00 -4.13 -11.12
CA VAL A 232 -9.68 -4.59 -11.61
C VAL A 232 -9.52 -6.10 -11.63
N LEU A 233 -10.35 -6.87 -10.89
CA LEU A 233 -10.17 -8.32 -10.73
C LEU A 233 -10.24 -9.11 -12.04
N PRO A 234 -11.17 -8.84 -12.96
CA PRO A 234 -11.18 -9.52 -14.27
C PRO A 234 -9.91 -9.26 -15.09
N LEU A 235 -9.31 -8.06 -14.95
CA LEU A 235 -8.08 -7.70 -15.65
C LEU A 235 -6.89 -8.45 -15.06
N LEU A 236 -6.79 -8.53 -13.73
CA LEU A 236 -5.79 -9.31 -13.02
C LEU A 236 -5.89 -10.80 -13.33
N GLU A 237 -7.12 -11.36 -13.38
CA GLU A 237 -7.34 -12.77 -13.73
C GLU A 237 -6.86 -13.05 -15.16
N GLY A 238 -7.21 -12.19 -16.11
CA GLY A 238 -6.77 -12.32 -17.52
C GLY A 238 -5.25 -12.20 -17.66
N TRP A 239 -4.60 -11.34 -16.88
CA TRP A 239 -3.14 -11.20 -16.88
C TRP A 239 -2.45 -12.45 -16.30
N LEU A 240 -2.98 -13.02 -15.22
CA LEU A 240 -2.46 -14.26 -14.61
C LEU A 240 -2.63 -15.50 -15.47
N THR A 241 -3.61 -15.49 -16.35
CA THR A 241 -3.97 -16.63 -17.23
C THR A 241 -3.90 -16.18 -18.69
N PRO A 242 -2.66 -15.95 -19.24
CA PRO A 242 -2.56 -15.57 -20.63
C PRO A 242 -3.23 -16.64 -21.51
N PRO A 243 -3.89 -16.24 -22.61
CA PRO A 243 -4.51 -17.18 -23.52
C PRO A 243 -3.50 -18.22 -23.98
N ALA A 244 -3.91 -19.49 -24.00
CA ALA A 244 -3.10 -20.57 -24.53
C ALA A 244 -2.59 -20.14 -25.92
N ARG A 245 -1.25 -20.11 -26.10
CA ARG A 245 -0.67 -19.83 -27.42
C ARG A 245 -1.10 -20.96 -28.34
N CYS A 246 -1.93 -20.64 -29.32
CA CYS A 246 -2.27 -21.54 -30.42
C CYS A 246 -1.05 -21.75 -31.29
#